data_8ab2226f6cbb1dcc2ca3ae62aec8c176
#
_entry.id   8ab2226f6cbb1dcc2ca3ae62aec8c176
#
_cell.length_a   1.000
_cell.length_b   1.000
_cell.length_c   1.000
_cell.angle_alpha   90.00
_cell.angle_beta   90.00
_cell.angle_gamma   90.00
#
_symmetry.space_group_name_H-M   'P 1'
#
loop_
_entity.id
_entity.type
_entity.pdbx_description
1 polymer ?
#
loop_
_entity_poly.entity_id
_entity_poly.type
_entity_poly.pdbx_seq_one_letter_code
_entity_poly.pdbx_strand_id
1 'polypeptide(L)'
;TVPADHIVCATRTCVNTKEILSPTQFTRWQQAQKSDSPIEIVTLEEAKRKEKNKDSLQTKTWHYTASNVRDFAWGSSRKFVWDAMQIQIDSKPIMCMSYYGKEAYVLYRPYSTKTVAHTIRTYSKYTISYPYPVAISVEASSGMEYPMICFNYGRTDEDGTYSARTKYGMISVIIHEVGHNFFPMIINSDERQWTWMDEGLNTFVQFLTEQEF
;
A
#
# COMPACT_ATOMS: atom_id res chain seq x y z
N THR A 1 7.79 16.65 -7.87
CA THR A 1 6.80 17.30 -8.74
C THR A 1 6.39 16.35 -9.84
N VAL A 2 5.10 16.20 -10.09
CA VAL A 2 4.49 15.31 -11.09
C VAL A 2 3.39 16.07 -11.86
N PRO A 3 2.88 15.55 -12.99
CA PRO A 3 1.67 16.11 -13.61
C PRO A 3 0.53 16.26 -12.61
N ALA A 4 -0.24 17.36 -12.69
CA ALA A 4 -1.22 17.72 -11.68
C ALA A 4 -2.36 16.70 -11.50
N ASP A 5 -2.61 15.88 -12.51
CA ASP A 5 -3.59 14.80 -12.52
C ASP A 5 -3.09 13.49 -11.90
N HIS A 6 -1.78 13.37 -11.62
CA HIS A 6 -1.20 12.20 -10.97
C HIS A 6 -1.50 12.16 -9.47
N ILE A 7 -1.68 10.95 -8.97
CA ILE A 7 -1.66 10.59 -7.55
C ILE A 7 -0.30 9.96 -7.27
N VAL A 8 0.28 10.34 -6.15
CA VAL A 8 1.59 9.83 -5.71
C VAL A 8 1.43 9.05 -4.42
N CYS A 9 2.11 7.92 -4.33
CA CYS A 9 2.37 7.18 -3.10
C CYS A 9 3.89 7.13 -2.87
N ALA A 10 4.32 7.13 -1.62
CA ALA A 10 5.75 7.06 -1.31
C ALA A 10 5.97 6.53 0.11
N THR A 11 7.20 6.15 0.40
CA THR A 11 7.65 5.87 1.75
C THR A 11 7.15 6.97 2.70
N ARG A 12 6.34 6.58 3.69
CA ARG A 12 5.70 7.43 4.70
C ARG A 12 4.49 8.26 4.20
N THR A 13 3.99 9.14 5.08
CA THR A 13 2.79 9.94 4.83
C THR A 13 3.12 11.23 4.09
N CYS A 14 2.25 11.62 3.16
CA CYS A 14 2.32 12.94 2.53
C CYS A 14 2.01 14.03 3.55
N VAL A 15 2.85 15.06 3.64
CA VAL A 15 2.71 16.14 4.63
C VAL A 15 1.85 17.30 4.15
N ASN A 16 1.63 17.44 2.84
CA ASN A 16 0.84 18.53 2.26
C ASN A 16 -0.48 18.08 1.61
N THR A 17 -1.12 17.04 2.15
CA THR A 17 -2.36 16.45 1.61
C THR A 17 -3.48 17.48 1.41
N LYS A 18 -3.61 18.46 2.33
CA LYS A 18 -4.62 19.51 2.23
C LYS A 18 -4.46 20.42 1.00
N GLU A 19 -3.22 20.62 0.56
CA GLU A 19 -2.90 21.49 -0.58
C GLU A 19 -3.09 20.80 -1.93
N ILE A 20 -2.83 19.48 -1.96
CA ILE A 20 -2.76 18.72 -3.22
C ILE A 20 -4.05 17.95 -3.55
N LEU A 21 -4.83 17.57 -2.54
CA LEU A 21 -6.11 16.88 -2.72
C LEU A 21 -7.23 17.88 -3.02
N SER A 22 -8.22 17.45 -3.81
CA SER A 22 -9.46 18.22 -3.92
C SER A 22 -10.18 18.26 -2.57
N PRO A 23 -11.08 19.23 -2.32
CA PRO A 23 -11.83 19.30 -1.07
C PRO A 23 -12.55 17.97 -0.73
N THR A 24 -13.16 17.33 -1.73
CA THR A 24 -13.84 16.03 -1.55
C THR A 24 -12.88 14.92 -1.20
N GLN A 25 -11.73 14.83 -1.87
CA GLN A 25 -10.70 13.84 -1.57
C GLN A 25 -10.09 14.06 -0.18
N PHE A 26 -9.88 15.31 0.20
CA PHE A 26 -9.37 15.64 1.54
C PHE A 26 -10.37 15.25 2.64
N THR A 27 -11.67 15.49 2.42
CA THR A 27 -12.72 15.02 3.36
C THR A 27 -12.71 13.49 3.51
N ARG A 28 -12.61 12.75 2.41
CA ARG A 28 -12.50 11.27 2.44
C ARG A 28 -11.22 10.81 3.15
N TRP A 29 -10.10 11.52 2.94
CA TRP A 29 -8.85 11.26 3.66
C TRP A 29 -9.02 11.43 5.18
N GLN A 30 -9.68 12.51 5.63
CA GLN A 30 -9.97 12.72 7.05
C GLN A 30 -10.92 11.65 7.62
N GLN A 31 -11.86 11.15 6.84
CA GLN A 31 -12.72 10.03 7.23
C GLN A 31 -11.92 8.72 7.37
N ALA A 32 -11.05 8.42 6.40
CA ALA A 32 -10.20 7.24 6.42
C ALA A 32 -9.28 7.18 7.65
N GLN A 33 -8.81 8.33 8.14
CA GLN A 33 -8.02 8.45 9.37
C GLN A 33 -8.79 8.09 10.66
N LYS A 34 -10.07 7.80 10.58
CA LYS A 34 -10.94 7.44 11.70
C LYS A 34 -11.75 6.15 11.44
N SER A 35 -11.50 5.51 10.29
CA SER A 35 -12.26 4.35 9.83
C SER A 35 -11.41 3.09 9.98
N ASP A 36 -12.00 2.05 10.55
CA ASP A 36 -11.47 0.69 10.60
C ASP A 36 -11.79 -0.13 9.33
N SER A 37 -12.42 0.51 8.35
CA SER A 37 -12.80 -0.07 7.06
C SER A 37 -12.31 0.81 5.92
N PRO A 38 -11.89 0.23 4.76
CA PRO A 38 -11.32 0.99 3.65
C PRO A 38 -12.29 2.03 3.07
N ILE A 39 -11.85 3.29 2.99
CA ILE A 39 -12.53 4.40 2.33
C ILE A 39 -11.74 4.80 1.09
N GLU A 40 -12.41 4.90 -0.06
CA GLU A 40 -11.81 5.41 -1.29
C GLU A 40 -11.57 6.92 -1.20
N ILE A 41 -10.31 7.33 -1.19
CA ILE A 41 -9.90 8.74 -1.25
C ILE A 41 -9.98 9.23 -2.70
N VAL A 42 -9.45 8.44 -3.62
CA VAL A 42 -9.58 8.63 -5.08
C VAL A 42 -10.39 7.48 -5.63
N THR A 43 -11.58 7.77 -6.15
CA THR A 43 -12.51 6.75 -6.65
C THR A 43 -12.12 6.26 -8.03
N LEU A 44 -12.67 5.08 -8.41
CA LEU A 44 -12.52 4.52 -9.75
C LEU A 44 -12.97 5.50 -10.85
N GLU A 45 -14.08 6.20 -10.63
CA GLU A 45 -14.61 7.15 -11.62
C GLU A 45 -13.71 8.40 -11.76
N GLU A 46 -13.10 8.86 -10.66
CA GLU A 46 -12.11 9.94 -10.70
C GLU A 46 -10.85 9.49 -11.46
N ALA A 47 -10.36 8.26 -11.23
CA ALA A 47 -9.20 7.70 -11.94
C ALA A 47 -9.47 7.54 -13.45
N LYS A 48 -10.64 6.97 -13.83
CA LYS A 48 -11.05 6.85 -15.24
C LYS A 48 -11.15 8.19 -15.94
N ARG A 49 -11.67 9.22 -15.26
CA ARG A 49 -11.77 10.57 -15.82
C ARG A 49 -10.40 11.19 -16.07
N LYS A 50 -9.46 11.04 -15.13
CA LYS A 50 -8.08 11.52 -15.27
C LYS A 50 -7.34 10.80 -16.41
N GLU A 51 -7.56 9.50 -16.56
CA GLU A 51 -6.96 8.71 -17.65
C GLU A 51 -7.38 9.23 -19.04
N LYS A 52 -8.63 9.67 -19.19
CA LYS A 52 -9.15 10.22 -20.45
C LYS A 52 -8.63 11.62 -20.75
N ASN A 53 -8.45 12.45 -19.73
CA ASN A 53 -8.07 13.85 -19.86
C ASN A 53 -6.55 14.01 -19.71
N LYS A 54 -5.78 13.68 -20.75
CA LYS A 54 -4.32 13.64 -20.72
C LYS A 54 -3.62 15.01 -20.73
N ASP A 55 -4.34 16.11 -20.74
CA ASP A 55 -3.82 17.41 -21.18
C ASP A 55 -3.46 18.40 -20.05
N SER A 56 -3.12 17.95 -18.88
CA SER A 56 -2.62 18.86 -17.86
C SER A 56 -1.13 19.18 -18.07
N LEU A 57 -0.85 20.36 -18.63
CA LEU A 57 0.49 20.96 -18.61
C LEU A 57 0.89 21.44 -17.20
N GLN A 58 -0.05 21.44 -16.25
CA GLN A 58 0.18 21.82 -14.88
C GLN A 58 0.86 20.70 -14.09
N THR A 59 1.60 21.10 -13.07
CA THR A 59 2.27 20.20 -12.15
C THR A 59 1.80 20.40 -10.71
N LYS A 60 1.95 19.37 -9.89
CA LYS A 60 1.79 19.41 -8.44
C LYS A 60 3.02 18.86 -7.75
N THR A 61 3.36 19.42 -6.60
CA THR A 61 4.45 18.90 -5.78
C THR A 61 3.87 18.21 -4.54
N TRP A 62 4.16 16.93 -4.42
CA TRP A 62 3.85 16.10 -3.27
C TRP A 62 5.06 16.09 -2.34
N HIS A 63 4.87 16.39 -1.07
CA HIS A 63 5.94 16.40 -0.08
C HIS A 63 5.81 15.21 0.86
N TYR A 64 6.86 14.41 0.90
CA TYR A 64 7.00 13.27 1.81
C TYR A 64 8.26 13.42 2.63
N THR A 65 8.22 12.99 3.88
CA THR A 65 9.38 12.97 4.75
C THR A 65 9.42 11.63 5.51
N ALA A 66 10.57 11.02 5.58
CA ALA A 66 10.80 9.80 6.35
C ALA A 66 12.08 9.93 7.19
N SER A 67 12.06 9.33 8.38
CA SER A 67 13.22 9.22 9.26
C SER A 67 13.46 7.77 9.63
N ASN A 68 14.71 7.39 9.88
CA ASN A 68 15.11 6.04 10.25
C ASN A 68 14.66 4.99 9.23
N VAL A 69 14.85 5.27 7.95
CA VAL A 69 14.60 4.38 6.84
C VAL A 69 15.90 4.10 6.09
N ARG A 70 16.06 2.87 5.64
CA ARG A 70 17.23 2.46 4.86
C ARG A 70 17.14 2.84 3.39
N ASP A 71 15.91 3.08 2.92
CA ASP A 71 15.61 3.37 1.52
C ASP A 71 14.34 4.22 1.40
N PHE A 72 14.07 4.77 0.22
CA PHE A 72 12.89 5.59 -0.05
C PHE A 72 12.36 5.30 -1.46
N ALA A 73 11.18 4.72 -1.54
CA ALA A 73 10.52 4.42 -2.81
C ALA A 73 9.27 5.28 -3.03
N TRP A 74 8.85 5.42 -4.27
CA TRP A 74 7.64 6.12 -4.63
C TRP A 74 7.05 5.61 -5.94
N GLY A 75 5.75 5.81 -6.10
CA GLY A 75 5.01 5.53 -7.33
C GLY A 75 4.10 6.70 -7.70
N SER A 76 3.81 6.84 -8.99
CA SER A 76 2.99 7.94 -9.49
C SER A 76 2.18 7.52 -10.71
N SER A 77 0.87 7.73 -10.67
CA SER A 77 0.01 7.46 -11.82
C SER A 77 -1.25 8.32 -11.80
N ARG A 78 -1.72 8.72 -12.98
CA ARG A 78 -3.06 9.31 -13.14
C ARG A 78 -4.18 8.27 -13.01
N LYS A 79 -3.84 6.99 -13.16
CA LYS A 79 -4.77 5.86 -13.11
C LYS A 79 -5.04 5.32 -11.70
N PHE A 80 -4.32 5.80 -10.69
CA PHE A 80 -4.49 5.27 -9.35
C PHE A 80 -5.86 5.60 -8.76
N VAL A 81 -6.57 4.54 -8.39
CA VAL A 81 -7.51 4.51 -7.29
C VAL A 81 -6.70 4.46 -6.00
N TRP A 82 -7.17 5.11 -4.97
CA TRP A 82 -6.52 5.11 -3.67
C TRP A 82 -7.56 4.90 -2.58
N ASP A 83 -7.40 3.86 -1.79
CA ASP A 83 -8.17 3.66 -0.58
C ASP A 83 -7.28 3.51 0.66
N ALA A 84 -7.86 3.77 1.82
CA ALA A 84 -7.17 3.73 3.10
C ALA A 84 -8.11 3.42 4.26
N MET A 85 -7.55 2.85 5.32
CA MET A 85 -8.17 2.67 6.64
C MET A 85 -7.14 2.86 7.74
N GLN A 86 -7.60 3.06 8.97
CA GLN A 86 -6.72 3.14 10.14
C GLN A 86 -6.83 1.89 11.00
N ILE A 87 -5.71 1.42 11.52
CA ILE A 87 -5.64 0.43 12.59
C ILE A 87 -4.89 1.00 13.80
N GLN A 88 -4.99 0.33 14.94
CA GLN A 88 -4.23 0.66 16.14
C GLN A 88 -3.27 -0.48 16.48
N ILE A 89 -2.00 -0.16 16.71
CA ILE A 89 -0.99 -1.06 17.30
C ILE A 89 -0.41 -0.34 18.51
N ASP A 90 -0.55 -0.91 19.70
CA ASP A 90 -0.12 -0.30 20.97
C ASP A 90 -0.59 1.16 21.12
N SER A 91 -1.86 1.41 20.83
CA SER A 91 -2.49 2.74 20.86
C SER A 91 -1.90 3.76 19.86
N LYS A 92 -1.04 3.34 18.93
CA LYS A 92 -0.52 4.19 17.85
C LYS A 92 -1.35 3.97 16.57
N PRO A 93 -1.84 5.03 15.95
CA PRO A 93 -2.58 4.92 14.70
C PRO A 93 -1.64 4.61 13.53
N ILE A 94 -2.01 3.63 12.72
CA ILE A 94 -1.30 3.23 11.50
C ILE A 94 -2.26 3.29 10.33
N MET A 95 -1.90 4.03 9.30
CA MET A 95 -2.67 4.09 8.07
C MET A 95 -2.27 2.95 7.14
N CYS A 96 -3.21 2.07 6.85
CA CYS A 96 -3.10 1.04 5.83
C CYS A 96 -3.71 1.53 4.54
N MET A 97 -2.97 1.49 3.43
CA MET A 97 -3.36 2.12 2.17
C MET A 97 -3.08 1.21 0.97
N SER A 98 -3.88 1.35 -0.08
CA SER A 98 -3.63 0.70 -1.37
C SER A 98 -3.81 1.66 -2.52
N TYR A 99 -2.94 1.51 -3.54
CA TYR A 99 -2.97 2.27 -4.79
C TYR A 99 -2.95 1.28 -5.96
N TYR A 100 -3.92 1.39 -6.86
CA TYR A 100 -4.09 0.41 -7.95
C TYR A 100 -4.83 1.00 -9.14
N GLY A 101 -4.61 0.43 -10.31
CA GLY A 101 -5.32 0.80 -11.54
C GLY A 101 -6.73 0.20 -11.62
N LYS A 102 -7.50 0.68 -12.58
CA LYS A 102 -8.85 0.15 -12.86
C LYS A 102 -8.85 -1.33 -13.23
N GLU A 103 -7.76 -1.79 -13.82
CA GLU A 103 -7.55 -3.18 -14.26
C GLU A 103 -7.46 -4.15 -13.08
N ALA A 104 -7.02 -3.65 -11.92
CA ALA A 104 -6.93 -4.42 -10.68
C ALA A 104 -8.10 -4.15 -9.70
N TYR A 105 -9.00 -3.22 -10.02
CA TYR A 105 -10.02 -2.70 -9.11
C TYR A 105 -10.87 -3.80 -8.45
N VAL A 106 -11.39 -4.72 -9.27
CA VAL A 106 -12.31 -5.78 -8.79
C VAL A 106 -11.61 -6.70 -7.77
N LEU A 107 -10.29 -6.84 -7.87
CA LEU A 107 -9.48 -7.68 -7.00
C LEU A 107 -8.91 -6.90 -5.80
N TYR A 108 -8.35 -5.70 -6.04
CA TYR A 108 -7.69 -4.92 -4.98
C TYR A 108 -8.67 -4.26 -4.02
N ARG A 109 -9.75 -3.69 -4.54
CA ARG A 109 -10.72 -2.94 -3.72
C ARG A 109 -11.30 -3.73 -2.55
N PRO A 110 -11.76 -4.98 -2.70
CA PRO A 110 -12.28 -5.76 -1.60
C PRO A 110 -11.22 -6.32 -0.65
N TYR A 111 -9.97 -6.51 -1.08
CA TYR A 111 -8.99 -7.30 -0.34
C TYR A 111 -7.73 -6.55 0.06
N SER A 112 -7.09 -5.76 -0.82
CA SER A 112 -5.71 -5.29 -0.64
C SER A 112 -5.48 -4.54 0.68
N THR A 113 -6.20 -3.46 0.94
CA THR A 113 -6.01 -2.65 2.17
C THR A 113 -6.32 -3.43 3.45
N LYS A 114 -7.29 -4.35 3.39
CA LYS A 114 -7.59 -5.26 4.51
C LYS A 114 -6.45 -6.25 4.76
N THR A 115 -5.85 -6.75 3.68
CA THR A 115 -4.67 -7.63 3.76
C THR A 115 -3.48 -6.89 4.39
N VAL A 116 -3.22 -5.65 3.98
CA VAL A 116 -2.20 -4.80 4.63
C VAL A 116 -2.46 -4.69 6.13
N ALA A 117 -3.70 -4.34 6.51
CA ALA A 117 -4.09 -4.18 7.92
C ALA A 117 -3.96 -5.48 8.71
N HIS A 118 -4.37 -6.61 8.13
CA HIS A 118 -4.22 -7.92 8.72
C HIS A 118 -2.75 -8.28 8.93
N THR A 119 -1.91 -8.10 7.91
CA THR A 119 -0.47 -8.38 7.98
C THR A 119 0.20 -7.60 9.11
N ILE A 120 -0.03 -6.28 9.19
CA ILE A 120 0.56 -5.45 10.25
C ILE A 120 0.13 -5.94 11.65
N ARG A 121 -1.14 -6.30 11.85
CA ARG A 121 -1.62 -6.83 13.12
C ARG A 121 -0.97 -8.17 13.48
N THR A 122 -0.94 -9.10 12.53
CA THR A 122 -0.46 -10.46 12.78
C THR A 122 1.05 -10.50 12.96
N TYR A 123 1.81 -9.80 12.12
CA TYR A 123 3.26 -9.68 12.34
C TYR A 123 3.58 -8.97 13.65
N SER A 124 2.84 -7.92 14.03
CA SER A 124 3.03 -7.27 15.34
C SER A 124 2.74 -8.20 16.51
N LYS A 125 1.80 -9.14 16.35
CA LYS A 125 1.48 -10.17 17.35
C LYS A 125 2.62 -11.19 17.51
N TYR A 126 3.24 -11.62 16.41
CA TYR A 126 4.25 -12.69 16.42
C TYR A 126 5.68 -12.20 16.57
N THR A 127 5.95 -10.90 16.36
CA THR A 127 7.29 -10.35 16.37
C THR A 127 7.41 -9.14 17.29
N ILE A 128 7.40 -7.95 16.73
CA ILE A 128 7.49 -6.67 17.45
C ILE A 128 6.38 -5.73 16.96
N SER A 129 5.98 -4.78 17.81
CA SER A 129 5.01 -3.76 17.43
C SER A 129 5.49 -2.93 16.24
N TYR A 130 4.64 -2.78 15.22
CA TYR A 130 4.97 -1.99 14.04
C TYR A 130 5.23 -0.52 14.40
N PRO A 131 6.42 0.02 14.13
CA PRO A 131 6.79 1.37 14.61
C PRO A 131 6.42 2.49 13.63
N TYR A 132 6.13 2.16 12.37
CA TYR A 132 5.89 3.15 11.33
C TYR A 132 4.43 3.61 11.28
N PRO A 133 4.16 4.84 10.82
CA PRO A 133 2.80 5.40 10.81
C PRO A 133 1.94 4.92 9.63
N VAL A 134 2.53 4.26 8.64
CA VAL A 134 1.83 3.80 7.43
C VAL A 134 2.34 2.44 6.96
N ALA A 135 1.49 1.72 6.23
CA ALA A 135 1.85 0.56 5.42
C ALA A 135 1.06 0.63 4.11
N ILE A 136 1.75 0.51 2.99
CA ILE A 136 1.20 0.84 1.66
C ILE A 136 1.46 -0.32 0.70
N SER A 137 0.39 -0.77 0.02
CA SER A 137 0.43 -1.72 -1.09
C SER A 137 0.16 -1.00 -2.41
N VAL A 138 1.02 -1.17 -3.39
CA VAL A 138 0.87 -0.56 -4.74
C VAL A 138 0.78 -1.67 -5.77
N GLU A 139 -0.25 -1.63 -6.61
CA GLU A 139 -0.36 -2.55 -7.75
C GLU A 139 0.74 -2.26 -8.76
N ALA A 140 1.52 -3.30 -9.10
CA ALA A 140 2.64 -3.24 -10.03
C ALA A 140 2.83 -4.58 -10.78
N SER A 141 3.96 -4.77 -11.44
CA SER A 141 4.24 -5.96 -12.26
C SER A 141 4.84 -7.14 -11.53
N SER A 142 5.36 -6.93 -10.31
CA SER A 142 6.03 -7.96 -9.51
C SER A 142 5.96 -7.61 -8.02
N GLY A 143 6.31 -8.56 -7.14
CA GLY A 143 6.54 -8.30 -5.72
C GLY A 143 7.85 -7.53 -5.52
N MET A 144 7.85 -6.51 -4.65
CA MET A 144 9.05 -5.78 -4.24
C MET A 144 8.76 -4.94 -3.00
N GLU A 145 9.60 -5.11 -2.01
CA GLU A 145 9.51 -4.43 -0.72
C GLU A 145 10.38 -3.16 -0.65
N TYR A 146 9.87 -2.16 0.05
CA TYR A 146 10.58 -0.96 0.51
C TYR A 146 10.03 -0.51 1.86
N PRO A 147 10.74 0.34 2.62
CA PRO A 147 10.20 0.81 3.90
C PRO A 147 8.83 1.46 3.75
N MET A 148 7.83 0.88 4.43
CA MET A 148 6.44 1.36 4.49
C MET A 148 5.65 1.27 3.17
N ILE A 149 6.25 0.90 2.05
CA ILE A 149 5.60 0.79 0.74
C ILE A 149 6.10 -0.46 0.03
N CYS A 150 5.21 -1.25 -0.50
CA CYS A 150 5.55 -2.41 -1.32
C CYS A 150 4.78 -2.38 -2.64
N PHE A 151 5.33 -3.07 -3.62
CA PHE A 151 4.75 -3.22 -4.94
C PHE A 151 4.31 -4.67 -5.12
N ASN A 152 3.11 -4.90 -5.64
CA ASN A 152 2.50 -6.23 -5.68
C ASN A 152 1.85 -6.48 -7.02
N TYR A 153 2.02 -7.68 -7.54
CA TYR A 153 1.30 -8.14 -8.70
C TYR A 153 -0.08 -8.68 -8.32
N GLY A 154 -1.08 -8.38 -9.14
CA GLY A 154 -2.41 -8.98 -9.03
C GLY A 154 -3.40 -8.28 -9.96
N ARG A 155 -3.79 -8.94 -11.05
CA ARG A 155 -4.81 -8.46 -11.98
C ARG A 155 -5.84 -9.54 -12.27
N THR A 156 -7.02 -9.09 -12.60
CA THR A 156 -8.07 -9.93 -13.17
C THR A 156 -7.77 -10.26 -14.64
N ASP A 157 -8.47 -11.22 -15.17
CA ASP A 157 -8.57 -11.43 -16.62
C ASP A 157 -9.22 -10.22 -17.29
N GLU A 158 -9.12 -10.09 -18.62
CA GLU A 158 -9.61 -8.94 -19.36
C GLU A 158 -11.12 -8.70 -19.20
N ASP A 159 -11.89 -9.76 -18.96
CA ASP A 159 -13.34 -9.69 -18.70
C ASP A 159 -13.70 -9.31 -17.26
N GLY A 160 -12.69 -9.08 -16.40
CA GLY A 160 -12.85 -8.72 -14.99
C GLY A 160 -13.07 -9.91 -14.05
N THR A 161 -13.01 -11.14 -14.55
CA THR A 161 -13.08 -12.36 -13.73
C THR A 161 -11.71 -12.70 -13.13
N TYR A 162 -11.69 -13.52 -12.12
CA TYR A 162 -10.45 -14.05 -11.52
C TYR A 162 -10.71 -15.38 -10.82
N SER A 163 -9.70 -16.24 -10.83
CA SER A 163 -9.72 -17.51 -10.13
C SER A 163 -9.43 -17.36 -8.64
N ALA A 164 -9.78 -18.39 -7.85
CA ALA A 164 -9.35 -18.47 -6.45
C ALA A 164 -7.81 -18.39 -6.33
N ARG A 165 -7.08 -19.02 -7.26
CA ARG A 165 -5.61 -18.95 -7.32
C ARG A 165 -5.12 -17.51 -7.49
N THR A 166 -5.73 -16.73 -8.37
CA THR A 166 -5.38 -15.33 -8.60
C THR A 166 -5.64 -14.48 -7.34
N LYS A 167 -6.81 -14.68 -6.70
CA LYS A 167 -7.17 -13.99 -5.46
C LYS A 167 -6.19 -14.28 -4.33
N TYR A 168 -5.98 -15.55 -4.01
CA TYR A 168 -5.12 -15.95 -2.90
C TYR A 168 -3.64 -15.69 -3.21
N GLY A 169 -3.23 -15.78 -4.48
CA GLY A 169 -1.90 -15.37 -4.91
C GLY A 169 -1.62 -13.90 -4.67
N MET A 170 -2.58 -13.00 -4.97
CA MET A 170 -2.44 -11.58 -4.66
C MET A 170 -2.42 -11.33 -3.15
N ILE A 171 -3.29 -11.97 -2.37
CA ILE A 171 -3.29 -11.85 -0.91
C ILE A 171 -1.96 -12.29 -0.33
N SER A 172 -1.45 -13.45 -0.77
CA SER A 172 -0.18 -14.01 -0.34
C SER A 172 1.00 -13.08 -0.62
N VAL A 173 1.09 -12.53 -1.84
CA VAL A 173 2.16 -11.58 -2.17
C VAL A 173 2.07 -10.29 -1.36
N ILE A 174 0.87 -9.77 -1.09
CA ILE A 174 0.71 -8.59 -0.24
C ILE A 174 1.16 -8.89 1.20
N ILE A 175 0.82 -10.05 1.75
CA ILE A 175 1.27 -10.46 3.09
C ILE A 175 2.81 -10.54 3.11
N HIS A 176 3.41 -11.14 2.09
CA HIS A 176 4.85 -11.28 1.95
C HIS A 176 5.56 -9.93 1.92
N GLU A 177 5.21 -9.08 0.96
CA GLU A 177 5.87 -7.79 0.74
C GLU A 177 5.64 -6.79 1.90
N VAL A 178 4.45 -6.79 2.50
CA VAL A 178 4.18 -5.98 3.70
C VAL A 178 4.95 -6.54 4.90
N GLY A 179 5.11 -7.86 4.98
CA GLY A 179 5.89 -8.54 6.03
C GLY A 179 7.36 -8.11 6.05
N HIS A 180 7.95 -7.83 4.91
CA HIS A 180 9.31 -7.30 4.78
C HIS A 180 9.54 -5.96 5.50
N ASN A 181 8.51 -5.23 5.87
CA ASN A 181 8.67 -4.11 6.80
C ASN A 181 9.29 -4.53 8.15
N PHE A 182 9.08 -5.78 8.57
CA PHE A 182 9.66 -6.33 9.79
C PHE A 182 11.05 -6.92 9.53
N PHE A 183 11.21 -7.62 8.43
CA PHE A 183 12.44 -8.26 7.96
C PHE A 183 12.61 -7.95 6.47
N PRO A 184 13.60 -7.16 6.00
CA PRO A 184 14.74 -6.60 6.74
C PRO A 184 14.60 -5.13 7.12
N MET A 185 13.42 -4.46 6.94
CA MET A 185 13.34 -3.00 7.07
C MET A 185 13.52 -2.52 8.51
N ILE A 186 12.93 -3.22 9.50
CA ILE A 186 13.07 -2.90 10.92
C ILE A 186 14.22 -3.70 11.54
N ILE A 187 14.19 -5.02 11.36
CA ILE A 187 15.24 -5.93 11.82
C ILE A 187 16.19 -6.15 10.65
N ASN A 188 17.19 -5.28 10.57
CA ASN A 188 18.11 -5.25 9.44
C ASN A 188 19.02 -6.48 9.39
N SER A 189 19.26 -6.98 8.19
CA SER A 189 20.16 -8.09 7.88
C SER A 189 21.01 -7.76 6.64
N ASP A 190 22.17 -8.44 6.49
CA ASP A 190 22.91 -8.43 5.23
C ASP A 190 22.23 -9.41 4.25
N GLU A 191 21.14 -8.96 3.64
CA GLU A 191 20.31 -9.75 2.74
C GLU A 191 21.06 -10.27 1.50
N ARG A 192 22.12 -9.58 1.08
CA ARG A 192 22.93 -9.99 -0.06
C ARG A 192 23.79 -11.23 0.22
N GLN A 193 24.23 -11.38 1.46
CA GLN A 193 24.98 -12.57 1.90
C GLN A 193 24.07 -13.62 2.51
N TRP A 194 23.05 -13.18 3.27
CA TRP A 194 22.23 -14.03 4.11
C TRP A 194 20.75 -13.86 3.80
N THR A 195 20.37 -14.11 2.55
CA THR A 195 18.99 -13.98 2.03
C THR A 195 17.94 -14.68 2.91
N TRP A 196 18.30 -15.77 3.58
CA TRP A 196 17.39 -16.46 4.50
C TRP A 196 16.99 -15.65 5.74
N MET A 197 17.78 -14.65 6.14
CA MET A 197 17.43 -13.75 7.26
C MET A 197 16.36 -12.74 6.86
N ASP A 198 16.26 -12.46 5.60
CA ASP A 198 15.22 -11.67 4.97
C ASP A 198 14.04 -12.57 4.59
N GLU A 199 14.19 -13.35 3.55
CA GLU A 199 13.15 -14.17 2.95
C GLU A 199 12.64 -15.30 3.84
N GLY A 200 13.53 -16.01 4.53
CA GLY A 200 13.18 -17.18 5.33
C GLY A 200 12.39 -16.84 6.58
N LEU A 201 12.80 -15.80 7.31
CA LEU A 201 12.08 -15.31 8.49
C LEU A 201 10.72 -14.73 8.08
N ASN A 202 10.72 -13.93 7.01
CA ASN A 202 9.50 -13.35 6.46
C ASN A 202 8.51 -14.44 6.00
N THR A 203 8.96 -15.42 5.22
CA THR A 203 8.12 -16.54 4.75
C THR A 203 7.53 -17.35 5.91
N PHE A 204 8.27 -17.55 7.00
CA PHE A 204 7.75 -18.24 8.17
C PHE A 204 6.60 -17.49 8.83
N VAL A 205 6.74 -16.18 9.05
CA VAL A 205 5.67 -15.35 9.65
C VAL A 205 4.52 -15.14 8.66
N GLN A 206 4.80 -15.07 7.37
CA GLN A 206 3.79 -15.08 6.30
C GLN A 206 2.88 -16.31 6.42
N PHE A 207 3.46 -17.50 6.54
CA PHE A 207 2.69 -18.74 6.71
C PHE A 207 1.72 -18.65 7.90
N LEU A 208 2.18 -18.15 9.04
CA LEU A 208 1.32 -17.95 10.22
C LEU A 208 0.21 -16.92 9.95
N THR A 209 0.54 -15.86 9.22
CA THR A 209 -0.40 -14.79 8.86
C THR A 209 -1.49 -15.28 7.91
N GLU A 210 -1.13 -16.11 6.93
CA GLU A 210 -2.08 -16.73 6.00
C GLU A 210 -3.05 -17.69 6.69
N GLN A 211 -2.62 -18.36 7.77
CA GLN A 211 -3.50 -19.25 8.55
C GLN A 211 -4.56 -18.47 9.35
N GLU A 212 -4.32 -17.21 9.66
CA GLU A 212 -5.25 -16.34 10.42
C GLU A 212 -6.11 -15.46 9.49
N PHE A 213 -5.86 -15.42 8.17
CA PHE A 213 -6.59 -14.61 7.20
C PHE A 213 -7.90 -15.26 6.80
#